data_b2cb6e3dfa0b58fa6a139aa57c419a3d
#
_entry.id   b2cb6e3dfa0b58fa6a139aa57c419a3d
#
_cell.length_a   1.000
_cell.length_b   1.000
_cell.length_c   1.000
_cell.angle_alpha   90.00
_cell.angle_beta   90.00
_cell.angle_gamma   90.00
#
_symmetry.space_group_name_H-M   'P 1'
#
loop_
_entity.id
_entity.type
_entity.pdbx_description
1 polymer ?
#
loop_
_entity_poly.entity_id
_entity_poly.type
_entity_poly.pdbx_seq_one_letter_code
_entity_poly.pdbx_strand_id
1 'polypeptide(L)'
;MITQTLLNNLRIRFLLAVITLALAANTFAQKKTRSQERMAVVDNEPVIGDSKVVKFLPGAFIIGRDFHHNKFIDHKKGLQGMAECNLNVADAADPQDYSLCEKLGLSVVVSEGPHLLGGDWLKLSDTEIDEYIKNMVKKAGRSKSIIGYHICDEPSALAFPALAKAVAAVKKYAPGKLATINLYPNYATIWQMDQIKSQLGTKTYTEYLEKFVNEVKPQVMSYDNYMVEMSIDLQNKEKAANYYTNLVEVRRIALKNNIPFWNVVSSNQIRPYTTIPSPANLAFQAYTSLAAGAGGIRWYTYHGQAYGYNPLDKEENKTLTWRYLQEVNRQLSILGPIIKKLTSTGVYFTSPAPEASLPLLPGKWVEKVDTDVPMMIGEFVSSKGIKYVMVVNLSLEKSAKFDLKTKIDQEKIWTVSVGENGKLDQASHKNGIWLTAGQGVLIKCGGEYSAEPEPKKPVY
;
A
#
# COMPACT_ATOMS: atom_id res chain seq x y z
N MET A 1 69.14 14.22 -6.74
CA MET A 1 67.92 14.18 -7.58
C MET A 1 66.80 13.22 -7.09
N ILE A 2 67.10 12.28 -6.21
CA ILE A 2 66.11 11.27 -5.74
C ILE A 2 65.16 11.80 -4.61
N THR A 3 65.62 12.77 -3.83
CA THR A 3 64.90 13.32 -2.67
C THR A 3 63.69 14.25 -3.03
N GLN A 4 63.80 14.93 -4.19
CA GLN A 4 62.76 15.89 -4.58
C GLN A 4 61.50 15.21 -5.20
N THR A 5 61.68 14.07 -5.84
CA THR A 5 60.60 13.26 -6.42
C THR A 5 59.80 12.54 -5.35
N LEU A 6 60.44 12.11 -4.26
CA LEU A 6 59.76 11.50 -3.11
C LEU A 6 58.90 12.51 -2.34
N LEU A 7 59.37 13.74 -2.16
CA LEU A 7 58.61 14.82 -1.50
C LEU A 7 57.42 15.27 -2.31
N ASN A 8 57.53 15.32 -3.64
CA ASN A 8 56.35 15.64 -4.51
C ASN A 8 55.31 14.52 -4.51
N ASN A 9 55.70 13.27 -4.49
CA ASN A 9 54.76 12.15 -4.40
C ASN A 9 54.05 12.09 -3.05
N LEU A 10 54.70 12.46 -1.93
CA LEU A 10 54.05 12.58 -0.63
C LEU A 10 53.05 13.75 -0.59
N ARG A 11 53.41 14.90 -1.18
CA ARG A 11 52.49 16.06 -1.27
C ARG A 11 51.26 15.76 -2.10
N ILE A 12 51.36 15.05 -3.23
CA ILE A 12 50.25 14.66 -4.08
C ILE A 12 49.35 13.65 -3.37
N ARG A 13 49.93 12.69 -2.64
CA ARG A 13 49.11 11.72 -1.84
C ARG A 13 48.41 12.40 -0.67
N PHE A 14 49.05 13.39 -0.03
CA PHE A 14 48.43 14.16 1.03
C PHE A 14 47.30 15.05 0.50
N LEU A 15 47.48 15.67 -0.67
CA LEU A 15 46.45 16.48 -1.33
C LEU A 15 45.23 15.63 -1.76
N LEU A 16 45.47 14.44 -2.31
CA LEU A 16 44.43 13.49 -2.68
C LEU A 16 43.66 12.97 -1.44
N ALA A 17 44.34 12.71 -0.34
CA ALA A 17 43.72 12.30 0.91
C ALA A 17 42.83 13.42 1.52
N VAL A 18 43.27 14.67 1.46
CA VAL A 18 42.50 15.84 1.93
C VAL A 18 41.29 16.10 1.05
N ILE A 19 41.41 15.94 -0.28
CA ILE A 19 40.29 16.06 -1.22
C ILE A 19 39.27 14.93 -0.99
N THR A 20 39.74 13.70 -0.73
CA THR A 20 38.85 12.57 -0.44
C THR A 20 38.13 12.74 0.90
N LEU A 21 38.78 13.28 1.93
CA LEU A 21 38.19 13.64 3.21
C LEU A 21 37.17 14.81 3.07
N ALA A 22 37.49 15.82 2.26
CA ALA A 22 36.60 16.95 2.01
C ALA A 22 35.37 16.53 1.21
N LEU A 23 35.49 15.61 0.24
CA LEU A 23 34.36 15.02 -0.49
C LEU A 23 33.52 14.11 0.41
N ALA A 24 34.14 13.34 1.31
CA ALA A 24 33.44 12.55 2.30
C ALA A 24 32.69 13.42 3.33
N ALA A 25 33.33 14.51 3.80
CA ALA A 25 32.69 15.48 4.70
C ALA A 25 31.54 16.24 4.03
N ASN A 26 31.65 16.62 2.76
CA ASN A 26 30.56 17.22 2.00
C ASN A 26 29.41 16.25 1.72
N THR A 27 29.69 14.97 1.47
CA THR A 27 28.65 13.95 1.34
C THR A 27 27.98 13.66 2.69
N PHE A 28 28.71 13.73 3.81
CA PHE A 28 28.15 13.63 5.16
C PHE A 28 27.34 14.87 5.55
N ALA A 29 27.78 16.06 5.20
CA ALA A 29 27.04 17.31 5.41
C ALA A 29 25.78 17.39 4.52
N GLN A 30 25.84 16.96 3.27
CA GLN A 30 24.67 16.83 2.40
C GLN A 30 23.72 15.72 2.86
N LYS A 31 24.22 14.62 3.46
CA LYS A 31 23.35 13.62 4.12
C LYS A 31 22.69 14.20 5.37
N LYS A 32 23.37 15.03 6.16
CA LYS A 32 22.82 15.64 7.36
C LYS A 32 21.77 16.73 7.07
N THR A 33 21.93 17.49 5.97
CA THR A 33 20.92 18.46 5.51
C THR A 33 19.70 17.80 4.84
N ARG A 34 19.87 16.65 4.17
CA ARG A 34 18.74 15.89 3.63
C ARG A 34 17.88 15.16 4.71
N SER A 35 18.48 14.86 5.87
CA SER A 35 17.72 14.24 6.99
C SER A 35 16.84 15.22 7.79
N GLN A 36 16.87 16.52 7.45
CA GLN A 36 16.02 17.56 8.03
C GLN A 36 14.89 18.01 7.10
N GLU A 37 14.60 17.29 6.02
CA GLU A 37 13.34 17.48 5.30
C GLU A 37 12.19 17.19 6.27
N ARG A 38 11.40 18.22 6.56
CA ARG A 38 10.28 18.10 7.50
C ARG A 38 9.26 17.11 6.94
N MET A 39 8.99 16.06 7.69
CA MET A 39 7.91 15.13 7.39
C MET A 39 6.56 15.81 7.53
N ALA A 40 5.57 15.39 6.75
CA ALA A 40 4.21 15.89 6.86
C ALA A 40 3.65 15.59 8.26
N VAL A 41 3.05 16.59 8.88
CA VAL A 41 2.40 16.44 10.19
C VAL A 41 1.00 15.90 9.96
N VAL A 42 0.64 14.84 10.68
CA VAL A 42 -0.74 14.37 10.82
C VAL A 42 -1.37 15.12 11.97
N ASP A 43 -2.52 15.74 11.75
CA ASP A 43 -3.23 16.46 12.81
C ASP A 43 -3.67 15.47 13.90
N ASN A 44 -3.38 15.82 15.17
CA ASN A 44 -3.65 14.96 16.33
C ASN A 44 -5.15 14.93 16.73
N GLU A 45 -6.05 14.84 15.77
CA GLU A 45 -7.43 14.49 16.13
C GLU A 45 -7.49 13.01 16.54
N PRO A 46 -8.15 12.67 17.65
CA PRO A 46 -8.29 11.29 18.05
C PRO A 46 -9.01 10.52 16.95
N VAL A 47 -8.40 9.43 16.48
CA VAL A 47 -8.99 8.52 15.48
C VAL A 47 -10.13 7.76 16.18
N ILE A 48 -11.22 8.43 16.44
CA ILE A 48 -12.44 7.80 16.96
C ILE A 48 -12.99 6.97 15.83
N GLY A 49 -13.05 5.67 16.04
CA GLY A 49 -13.64 4.72 15.10
C GLY A 49 -15.11 5.04 14.88
N ASP A 50 -15.39 5.93 13.95
CA ASP A 50 -16.75 6.29 13.61
C ASP A 50 -17.37 5.18 12.76
N SER A 51 -18.58 4.80 13.07
CA SER A 51 -19.29 3.60 12.62
C SER A 51 -19.86 3.71 11.20
N LYS A 52 -19.29 4.54 10.32
CA LYS A 52 -19.74 4.63 8.94
C LYS A 52 -19.19 3.48 8.11
N VAL A 53 -20.08 2.87 7.35
CA VAL A 53 -19.79 1.75 6.46
C VAL A 53 -18.93 2.23 5.28
N VAL A 54 -17.70 1.76 5.16
CA VAL A 54 -16.95 1.91 3.92
C VAL A 54 -17.52 0.91 2.91
N LYS A 55 -18.18 1.42 1.88
CA LYS A 55 -18.60 0.59 0.76
C LYS A 55 -17.40 0.32 -0.12
N PHE A 56 -16.99 -0.93 -0.16
CA PHE A 56 -15.99 -1.36 -1.13
C PHE A 56 -16.53 -1.20 -2.55
N LEU A 57 -15.61 -0.87 -3.47
CA LEU A 57 -15.95 -0.79 -4.89
C LEU A 57 -16.53 -2.13 -5.39
N PRO A 58 -17.45 -2.09 -6.35
CA PRO A 58 -17.90 -3.30 -7.02
C PRO A 58 -16.69 -4.02 -7.67
N GLY A 59 -16.59 -5.32 -7.48
CA GLY A 59 -15.50 -6.11 -8.01
C GLY A 59 -14.72 -6.89 -6.95
N ALA A 60 -13.59 -7.48 -7.29
CA ALA A 60 -12.75 -8.24 -6.38
C ALA A 60 -11.97 -7.34 -5.41
N PHE A 61 -11.44 -7.91 -4.33
CA PHE A 61 -10.38 -7.29 -3.56
C PHE A 61 -9.18 -7.11 -4.49
N ILE A 62 -8.60 -5.90 -4.53
CA ILE A 62 -7.52 -5.57 -5.47
C ILE A 62 -6.20 -6.12 -4.95
N ILE A 63 -5.55 -6.93 -5.77
CA ILE A 63 -4.18 -7.38 -5.58
C ILE A 63 -3.45 -7.07 -6.89
N GLY A 64 -2.82 -5.90 -6.95
CA GLY A 64 -2.25 -5.38 -8.18
C GLY A 64 -0.74 -5.18 -8.11
N ARG A 65 -0.12 -5.01 -9.26
CA ARG A 65 1.14 -4.30 -9.32
C ARG A 65 0.85 -2.80 -9.32
N ASP A 66 1.88 -1.99 -9.08
CA ASP A 66 1.76 -0.56 -9.23
C ASP A 66 1.54 -0.16 -10.71
N PHE A 67 1.27 1.11 -10.94
CA PHE A 67 0.99 1.69 -12.26
C PHE A 67 2.26 2.15 -13.01
N HIS A 68 3.46 1.88 -12.51
CA HIS A 68 4.70 2.24 -13.17
C HIS A 68 4.90 1.44 -14.46
N HIS A 69 5.39 2.14 -15.50
CA HIS A 69 5.32 1.71 -16.89
C HIS A 69 6.38 0.73 -17.34
N ASN A 70 6.69 -0.24 -16.56
CA ASN A 70 7.56 -1.28 -17.06
C ASN A 70 6.76 -2.25 -17.91
N LYS A 71 6.82 -2.03 -19.21
CA LYS A 71 6.29 -3.00 -20.17
C LYS A 71 7.10 -4.28 -20.06
N PHE A 72 6.41 -5.40 -20.16
CA PHE A 72 7.08 -6.68 -20.28
C PHE A 72 7.78 -6.79 -21.65
N ILE A 73 8.94 -7.42 -21.68
CA ILE A 73 9.64 -7.78 -22.91
C ILE A 73 8.84 -8.91 -23.61
N ASP A 74 8.48 -9.95 -22.83
CA ASP A 74 7.53 -10.98 -23.24
C ASP A 74 6.21 -10.77 -22.50
N HIS A 75 5.27 -10.08 -23.14
CA HIS A 75 3.97 -9.74 -22.59
C HIS A 75 3.21 -10.97 -22.07
N LYS A 76 3.28 -12.09 -22.81
CA LYS A 76 2.61 -13.34 -22.41
C LYS A 76 3.22 -13.92 -21.15
N LYS A 77 4.55 -14.02 -21.09
CA LYS A 77 5.29 -14.52 -19.92
C LYS A 77 5.05 -13.64 -18.69
N GLY A 78 5.12 -12.32 -18.85
CA GLY A 78 4.90 -11.37 -17.78
C GLY A 78 3.49 -11.43 -17.19
N LEU A 79 2.45 -11.43 -18.04
CA LEU A 79 1.07 -11.51 -17.59
C LEU A 79 0.71 -12.88 -16.99
N GLN A 80 1.22 -13.97 -17.54
CA GLN A 80 1.08 -15.30 -16.92
C GLN A 80 1.75 -15.34 -15.55
N GLY A 81 2.95 -14.78 -15.44
CA GLY A 81 3.65 -14.66 -14.16
C GLY A 81 2.86 -13.87 -13.11
N MET A 82 2.13 -12.83 -13.52
CA MET A 82 1.24 -12.08 -12.63
C MET A 82 0.07 -12.94 -12.14
N ALA A 83 -0.65 -13.61 -13.04
CA ALA A 83 -1.77 -14.47 -12.68
C ALA A 83 -1.32 -15.62 -11.75
N GLU A 84 -0.19 -16.26 -12.05
CA GLU A 84 0.40 -17.31 -11.21
C GLU A 84 0.88 -16.79 -9.84
N CYS A 85 1.22 -15.47 -9.75
CA CYS A 85 1.54 -14.79 -8.50
C CYS A 85 0.28 -14.38 -7.71
N ASN A 86 -0.90 -14.82 -8.11
CA ASN A 86 -2.19 -14.44 -7.55
C ASN A 86 -2.46 -12.91 -7.56
N LEU A 87 -1.87 -12.17 -8.49
CA LEU A 87 -2.30 -10.82 -8.81
C LEU A 87 -3.60 -10.88 -9.62
N ASN A 88 -4.48 -9.92 -9.44
CA ASN A 88 -5.73 -9.83 -10.19
C ASN A 88 -5.90 -8.51 -10.96
N VAL A 89 -4.92 -7.61 -10.86
CA VAL A 89 -4.90 -6.34 -11.61
C VAL A 89 -3.55 -6.16 -12.28
N ALA A 90 -3.58 -6.07 -13.61
CA ALA A 90 -2.45 -5.72 -14.46
C ALA A 90 -2.53 -4.24 -14.82
N ASP A 91 -1.91 -3.38 -14.02
CA ASP A 91 -1.78 -1.98 -14.39
C ASP A 91 -0.83 -1.82 -15.58
N ALA A 92 -1.11 -0.84 -16.43
CA ALA A 92 -0.33 -0.51 -17.62
C ALA A 92 -0.19 -1.66 -18.66
N ALA A 93 -1.19 -2.55 -18.76
CA ALA A 93 -1.26 -3.49 -19.87
C ALA A 93 -1.60 -2.77 -21.18
N ASP A 94 -0.98 -3.17 -22.27
CA ASP A 94 -1.24 -2.62 -23.60
C ASP A 94 -2.58 -3.13 -24.17
N PRO A 95 -3.25 -2.39 -25.08
CA PRO A 95 -4.51 -2.82 -25.68
C PRO A 95 -4.45 -4.19 -26.38
N GLN A 96 -3.30 -4.58 -26.93
CA GLN A 96 -3.09 -5.90 -27.53
C GLN A 96 -3.17 -7.04 -26.53
N ASP A 97 -2.94 -6.75 -25.24
CA ASP A 97 -2.88 -7.74 -24.16
C ASP A 97 -4.23 -7.97 -23.47
N TYR A 98 -5.23 -7.13 -23.72
CA TYR A 98 -6.49 -7.19 -23.00
C TYR A 98 -7.21 -8.53 -23.14
N SER A 99 -7.16 -9.14 -24.33
CA SER A 99 -7.72 -10.48 -24.54
C SER A 99 -7.00 -11.56 -23.71
N LEU A 100 -5.68 -11.42 -23.54
CA LEU A 100 -4.91 -12.31 -22.67
C LEU A 100 -5.24 -12.04 -21.19
N CYS A 101 -5.35 -10.77 -20.78
CA CYS A 101 -5.77 -10.42 -19.43
C CYS A 101 -7.14 -11.03 -19.10
N GLU A 102 -8.12 -10.95 -20.02
CA GLU A 102 -9.44 -11.58 -19.82
C GLU A 102 -9.33 -13.09 -19.61
N LYS A 103 -8.50 -13.79 -20.42
CA LYS A 103 -8.27 -15.24 -20.30
C LYS A 103 -7.59 -15.63 -18.99
N LEU A 104 -6.71 -14.77 -18.46
CA LEU A 104 -5.96 -14.99 -17.24
C LEU A 104 -6.72 -14.49 -15.98
N GLY A 105 -7.91 -13.91 -16.14
CA GLY A 105 -8.67 -13.33 -15.02
C GLY A 105 -8.07 -12.04 -14.46
N LEU A 106 -7.21 -11.36 -15.22
CA LEU A 106 -6.60 -10.09 -14.84
C LEU A 106 -7.48 -8.92 -15.27
N SER A 107 -7.81 -8.06 -14.33
CA SER A 107 -8.38 -6.74 -14.61
C SER A 107 -7.27 -5.77 -15.01
N VAL A 108 -7.64 -4.70 -15.73
CA VAL A 108 -6.69 -3.69 -16.22
C VAL A 108 -7.10 -2.31 -15.71
N VAL A 109 -6.15 -1.58 -15.15
CA VAL A 109 -6.22 -0.14 -15.01
C VAL A 109 -5.32 0.45 -16.09
N VAL A 110 -5.95 1.12 -17.05
CA VAL A 110 -5.24 1.69 -18.20
C VAL A 110 -4.37 2.85 -17.74
N SER A 111 -3.12 2.85 -18.15
CA SER A 111 -2.19 3.92 -17.90
C SER A 111 -1.48 4.21 -19.23
N GLU A 112 -2.12 4.96 -20.09
CA GLU A 112 -1.63 5.30 -21.42
C GLU A 112 -1.32 6.78 -21.58
N GLY A 113 -0.28 7.06 -22.35
CA GLY A 113 0.13 8.39 -22.74
C GLY A 113 1.41 8.84 -22.05
N PRO A 114 1.92 10.02 -22.41
CA PRO A 114 2.95 10.67 -21.63
C PRO A 114 2.38 10.87 -20.23
N HIS A 115 3.11 10.38 -19.19
CA HIS A 115 2.68 10.62 -17.82
C HIS A 115 2.66 12.12 -17.59
N LEU A 116 1.46 12.66 -17.47
CA LEU A 116 1.31 13.98 -16.97
C LEU A 116 1.58 13.94 -15.47
N LEU A 117 2.72 14.47 -15.07
CA LEU A 117 3.01 14.74 -13.67
C LEU A 117 2.03 15.81 -13.15
N GLY A 118 1.82 15.87 -11.84
CA GLY A 118 0.90 16.83 -11.24
C GLY A 118 1.06 18.27 -11.76
N GLY A 119 2.31 18.72 -11.99
CA GLY A 119 2.60 20.05 -12.55
C GLY A 119 2.20 20.26 -14.01
N ASP A 120 2.06 19.20 -14.81
CA ASP A 120 1.64 19.31 -16.20
C ASP A 120 0.13 19.54 -16.31
N TRP A 121 -0.66 18.95 -15.43
CA TRP A 121 -2.09 19.20 -15.34
C TRP A 121 -2.43 20.67 -15.12
N LEU A 122 -1.56 21.42 -14.43
CA LEU A 122 -1.74 22.87 -14.19
C LEU A 122 -1.61 23.72 -15.45
N LYS A 123 -1.00 23.18 -16.51
CA LYS A 123 -0.76 23.88 -17.77
C LYS A 123 -1.89 23.70 -18.78
N LEU A 124 -2.78 22.73 -18.53
CA LEU A 124 -3.85 22.37 -19.45
C LEU A 124 -5.11 23.20 -19.20
N SER A 125 -5.73 23.66 -20.27
CA SER A 125 -7.09 24.20 -20.25
C SER A 125 -8.13 23.11 -20.04
N ASP A 126 -9.34 23.48 -19.69
CA ASP A 126 -10.46 22.56 -19.49
C ASP A 126 -10.74 21.70 -20.74
N THR A 127 -10.64 22.30 -21.91
CA THR A 127 -10.83 21.64 -23.20
C THR A 127 -9.72 20.61 -23.44
N GLU A 128 -8.48 20.96 -23.17
CA GLU A 128 -7.34 20.04 -23.34
C GLU A 128 -7.43 18.85 -22.38
N ILE A 129 -7.88 19.08 -21.14
CA ILE A 129 -8.12 17.98 -20.17
C ILE A 129 -9.22 17.04 -20.69
N ASP A 130 -10.36 17.58 -21.15
CA ASP A 130 -11.48 16.79 -21.67
C ASP A 130 -11.04 15.96 -22.89
N GLU A 131 -10.33 16.59 -23.84
CA GLU A 131 -9.82 15.90 -25.02
C GLU A 131 -8.74 14.85 -24.71
N TYR A 132 -7.83 15.14 -23.76
CA TYR A 132 -6.82 14.18 -23.32
C TYR A 132 -7.48 12.90 -22.81
N ILE A 133 -8.43 13.01 -21.89
CA ILE A 133 -9.14 11.86 -21.32
C ILE A 133 -9.98 11.14 -22.38
N LYS A 134 -10.69 11.89 -23.25
CA LYS A 134 -11.45 11.32 -24.37
C LYS A 134 -10.56 10.46 -25.28
N ASN A 135 -9.37 10.96 -25.59
CA ASN A 135 -8.42 10.26 -26.46
C ASN A 135 -7.83 9.03 -25.76
N MET A 136 -7.50 9.13 -24.46
CA MET A 136 -7.05 7.99 -23.66
C MET A 136 -8.10 6.87 -23.66
N VAL A 137 -9.37 7.19 -23.39
CA VAL A 137 -10.47 6.21 -23.38
C VAL A 137 -10.69 5.62 -24.78
N LYS A 138 -10.65 6.46 -25.83
CA LYS A 138 -10.78 6.00 -27.22
C LYS A 138 -9.65 5.06 -27.61
N LYS A 139 -8.41 5.35 -27.26
CA LYS A 139 -7.23 4.57 -27.58
C LYS A 139 -7.22 3.23 -26.84
N ALA A 140 -7.63 3.21 -25.57
CA ALA A 140 -7.79 1.99 -24.79
C ALA A 140 -8.85 1.05 -25.40
N GLY A 141 -9.83 1.59 -26.10
CA GLY A 141 -10.89 0.80 -26.71
C GLY A 141 -11.86 0.18 -25.69
N ARG A 142 -12.46 -0.93 -26.05
CA ARG A 142 -13.45 -1.63 -25.23
C ARG A 142 -12.98 -3.04 -24.89
N SER A 143 -12.77 -3.28 -23.59
CA SER A 143 -12.52 -4.62 -23.07
C SER A 143 -13.22 -4.78 -21.72
N LYS A 144 -13.63 -6.02 -21.42
CA LYS A 144 -14.20 -6.37 -20.11
C LYS A 144 -13.14 -6.32 -19.02
N SER A 145 -11.87 -6.55 -19.36
CA SER A 145 -10.75 -6.46 -18.40
C SER A 145 -10.55 -5.05 -17.87
N ILE A 146 -10.87 -4.01 -18.62
CA ILE A 146 -10.68 -2.61 -18.18
C ILE A 146 -11.63 -2.29 -17.03
N ILE A 147 -11.08 -2.00 -15.85
CA ILE A 147 -11.81 -1.56 -14.66
C ILE A 147 -11.63 -0.08 -14.35
N GLY A 148 -10.62 0.56 -14.91
CA GLY A 148 -10.34 1.98 -14.66
C GLY A 148 -9.20 2.55 -15.48
N TYR A 149 -8.90 3.80 -15.18
CA TYR A 149 -7.86 4.61 -15.80
C TYR A 149 -7.01 5.27 -14.71
N HIS A 150 -5.71 5.15 -14.81
CA HIS A 150 -4.78 5.87 -13.95
C HIS A 150 -4.55 7.27 -14.51
N ILE A 151 -4.77 8.27 -13.69
CA ILE A 151 -4.77 9.67 -14.12
C ILE A 151 -3.47 10.38 -13.76
N CYS A 152 -3.02 10.20 -12.52
CA CYS A 152 -1.84 10.91 -12.02
C CYS A 152 -1.23 10.17 -10.84
N ASP A 153 0.10 10.28 -10.73
CA ASP A 153 0.87 9.82 -9.61
C ASP A 153 1.37 11.01 -8.79
N GLU A 154 1.24 10.91 -7.47
CA GLU A 154 1.75 11.84 -6.46
C GLU A 154 1.55 13.34 -6.83
N PRO A 155 0.30 13.79 -7.12
CA PRO A 155 0.07 15.19 -7.44
C PRO A 155 0.13 16.08 -6.21
N SER A 156 0.67 17.29 -6.36
CA SER A 156 0.43 18.37 -5.39
C SER A 156 -1.05 18.74 -5.34
N ALA A 157 -1.53 19.19 -4.20
CA ALA A 157 -2.90 19.71 -4.03
C ALA A 157 -3.23 20.89 -4.96
N LEU A 158 -2.23 21.56 -5.49
CA LEU A 158 -2.42 22.61 -6.51
C LEU A 158 -3.05 22.07 -7.80
N ALA A 159 -2.79 20.79 -8.13
CA ALA A 159 -3.34 20.14 -9.31
C ALA A 159 -4.76 19.59 -9.12
N PHE A 160 -5.30 19.54 -7.90
CA PHE A 160 -6.61 18.94 -7.63
C PHE A 160 -7.78 19.54 -8.44
N PRO A 161 -7.87 20.85 -8.67
CA PRO A 161 -8.92 21.38 -9.53
C PRO A 161 -8.89 20.84 -10.97
N ALA A 162 -7.69 20.68 -11.56
CA ALA A 162 -7.53 20.11 -12.89
C ALA A 162 -7.84 18.60 -12.89
N LEU A 163 -7.37 17.89 -11.88
CA LEU A 163 -7.63 16.45 -11.70
C LEU A 163 -9.11 16.15 -11.46
N ALA A 164 -9.85 17.04 -10.80
CA ALA A 164 -11.31 16.92 -10.67
C ALA A 164 -12.00 16.89 -12.04
N LYS A 165 -11.55 17.72 -12.98
CA LYS A 165 -12.06 17.74 -14.36
C LYS A 165 -11.70 16.45 -15.11
N ALA A 166 -10.47 15.97 -14.96
CA ALA A 166 -10.05 14.69 -15.52
C ALA A 166 -10.89 13.51 -14.99
N VAL A 167 -11.15 13.45 -13.69
CA VAL A 167 -12.03 12.42 -13.08
C VAL A 167 -13.45 12.53 -13.61
N ALA A 168 -13.99 13.75 -13.78
CA ALA A 168 -15.29 13.97 -14.38
C ALA A 168 -15.33 13.53 -15.85
N ALA A 169 -14.27 13.76 -16.60
CA ALA A 169 -14.15 13.32 -17.98
C ALA A 169 -14.09 11.78 -18.11
N VAL A 170 -13.40 11.08 -17.20
CA VAL A 170 -13.45 9.60 -17.15
C VAL A 170 -14.90 9.13 -16.92
N LYS A 171 -15.63 9.72 -15.99
CA LYS A 171 -17.05 9.37 -15.75
C LYS A 171 -17.92 9.62 -16.97
N LYS A 172 -17.62 10.66 -17.76
CA LYS A 172 -18.32 11.01 -19.00
C LYS A 172 -18.05 10.02 -20.14
N TYR A 173 -16.79 9.69 -20.39
CA TYR A 173 -16.39 8.88 -21.56
C TYR A 173 -16.31 7.39 -21.28
N ALA A 174 -16.15 6.99 -20.03
CA ALA A 174 -16.08 5.60 -19.58
C ALA A 174 -16.95 5.36 -18.33
N PRO A 175 -18.28 5.51 -18.44
CA PRO A 175 -19.18 5.38 -17.29
C PRO A 175 -19.03 4.00 -16.62
N GLY A 176 -18.99 4.00 -15.29
CA GLY A 176 -18.80 2.80 -14.48
C GLY A 176 -17.34 2.35 -14.31
N LYS A 177 -16.39 3.04 -14.94
CA LYS A 177 -14.95 2.79 -14.75
C LYS A 177 -14.37 3.71 -13.69
N LEU A 178 -13.29 3.26 -13.06
CA LEU A 178 -12.57 4.03 -12.04
C LEU A 178 -11.67 5.09 -12.69
N ALA A 179 -11.55 6.23 -12.04
CA ALA A 179 -10.45 7.17 -12.25
C ALA A 179 -9.55 7.10 -11.00
N THR A 180 -8.33 6.58 -11.15
CA THR A 180 -7.41 6.39 -10.03
C THR A 180 -6.32 7.44 -10.03
N ILE A 181 -6.05 7.99 -8.87
CA ILE A 181 -4.95 8.90 -8.59
C ILE A 181 -4.24 8.34 -7.37
N ASN A 182 -2.91 8.19 -7.45
CA ASN A 182 -2.12 7.78 -6.31
C ASN A 182 -1.60 9.01 -5.57
N LEU A 183 -1.78 9.06 -4.27
CA LEU A 183 -1.46 10.20 -3.44
C LEU A 183 -0.08 10.05 -2.79
N TYR A 184 0.55 11.17 -2.52
CA TYR A 184 1.75 11.22 -1.68
C TYR A 184 1.52 10.60 -0.31
N PRO A 185 2.55 9.99 0.29
CA PRO A 185 2.54 9.58 1.69
C PRO A 185 2.71 10.78 2.64
N ASN A 186 2.48 10.53 3.94
CA ASN A 186 2.58 11.55 4.98
C ASN A 186 4.00 12.09 5.22
N TYR A 187 5.02 11.45 4.68
CA TYR A 187 6.42 11.90 4.78
C TYR A 187 6.89 12.72 3.56
N ALA A 188 5.97 13.02 2.63
CA ALA A 188 6.23 13.99 1.57
C ALA A 188 6.48 15.39 2.15
N THR A 189 7.30 16.19 1.47
CA THR A 189 7.70 17.49 1.99
C THR A 189 6.54 18.48 2.03
N ILE A 190 6.46 19.22 3.13
CA ILE A 190 5.60 20.39 3.30
C ILE A 190 6.47 21.62 3.48
N TRP A 191 6.13 22.71 2.78
CA TRP A 191 6.76 24.01 2.94
C TRP A 191 5.69 25.00 3.33
N GLN A 192 5.60 25.31 4.60
CA GLN A 192 4.54 26.17 5.14
C GLN A 192 4.51 27.58 4.56
N MET A 193 5.67 28.07 4.07
CA MET A 193 5.80 29.43 3.53
C MET A 193 5.77 29.49 1.99
N ASP A 194 5.97 28.39 1.30
CA ASP A 194 6.00 28.32 -0.16
C ASP A 194 5.34 27.00 -0.62
N GLN A 195 4.03 27.05 -0.79
CA GLN A 195 3.23 25.90 -1.23
C GLN A 195 3.61 25.41 -2.63
N ILE A 196 4.21 26.24 -3.48
CA ILE A 196 4.62 25.88 -4.84
C ILE A 196 5.79 24.90 -4.80
N LYS A 197 6.66 25.02 -3.81
CA LYS A 197 7.81 24.12 -3.60
C LYS A 197 7.51 22.91 -2.71
N SER A 198 6.34 22.91 -2.06
CA SER A 198 5.87 21.78 -1.28
C SER A 198 5.41 20.66 -2.21
N GLN A 199 5.82 19.40 -1.92
CA GLN A 199 5.26 18.26 -2.63
C GLN A 199 3.75 18.17 -2.41
N LEU A 200 3.28 18.31 -1.16
CA LEU A 200 1.86 18.24 -0.85
C LEU A 200 1.05 19.45 -1.36
N GLY A 201 1.66 20.64 -1.40
CA GLY A 201 0.93 21.89 -1.69
C GLY A 201 -0.04 22.32 -0.58
N THR A 202 0.08 21.76 0.62
CA THR A 202 -0.70 22.06 1.83
C THR A 202 0.20 22.16 3.03
N LYS A 203 -0.34 22.64 4.17
CA LYS A 203 0.40 22.79 5.42
C LYS A 203 0.49 21.48 6.20
N THR A 204 -0.51 20.61 6.08
CA THR A 204 -0.58 19.32 6.76
C THR A 204 -0.99 18.21 5.81
N TYR A 205 -0.69 16.97 6.17
CA TYR A 205 -1.12 15.81 5.41
C TYR A 205 -2.65 15.61 5.49
N THR A 206 -3.24 15.89 6.64
CA THR A 206 -4.70 15.86 6.81
C THR A 206 -5.40 16.81 5.85
N GLU A 207 -4.92 18.06 5.76
CA GLU A 207 -5.44 19.05 4.80
C GLU A 207 -5.31 18.56 3.35
N TYR A 208 -4.20 17.92 3.00
CA TYR A 208 -3.98 17.33 1.68
C TYR A 208 -5.04 16.27 1.34
N LEU A 209 -5.29 15.33 2.25
CA LEU A 209 -6.28 14.28 2.05
C LEU A 209 -7.71 14.83 2.00
N GLU A 210 -8.07 15.74 2.91
CA GLU A 210 -9.40 16.36 2.94
C GLU A 210 -9.67 17.18 1.67
N LYS A 211 -8.68 17.96 1.24
CA LYS A 211 -8.76 18.72 0.00
C LYS A 211 -8.93 17.82 -1.22
N PHE A 212 -8.19 16.72 -1.30
CA PHE A 212 -8.35 15.72 -2.35
C PHE A 212 -9.78 15.19 -2.42
N VAL A 213 -10.33 14.75 -1.30
CA VAL A 213 -11.70 14.20 -1.28
C VAL A 213 -12.73 15.25 -1.66
N ASN A 214 -12.59 16.48 -1.14
CA ASN A 214 -13.57 17.55 -1.36
C ASN A 214 -13.55 18.10 -2.79
N GLU A 215 -12.38 18.25 -3.40
CA GLU A 215 -12.23 18.83 -4.72
C GLU A 215 -12.31 17.80 -5.84
N VAL A 216 -11.56 16.71 -5.72
CA VAL A 216 -11.48 15.67 -6.77
C VAL A 216 -12.70 14.73 -6.76
N LYS A 217 -13.31 14.53 -5.61
CA LYS A 217 -14.46 13.60 -5.41
C LYS A 217 -14.15 12.19 -5.95
N PRO A 218 -13.08 11.57 -5.46
CA PRO A 218 -12.57 10.31 -5.97
C PRO A 218 -13.53 9.15 -5.67
N GLN A 219 -13.42 8.08 -6.46
CA GLN A 219 -14.12 6.82 -6.19
C GLN A 219 -13.32 5.89 -5.26
N VAL A 220 -12.03 6.14 -5.12
CA VAL A 220 -11.09 5.40 -4.28
C VAL A 220 -9.95 6.33 -3.89
N MET A 221 -9.44 6.18 -2.67
CA MET A 221 -8.18 6.80 -2.25
C MET A 221 -7.06 5.78 -2.44
N SER A 222 -6.10 6.05 -3.32
CA SER A 222 -4.86 5.28 -3.42
C SER A 222 -3.72 6.14 -2.90
N TYR A 223 -2.83 5.56 -2.13
CA TYR A 223 -1.62 6.22 -1.64
C TYR A 223 -0.51 5.19 -1.53
N ASP A 224 0.73 5.63 -1.53
CA ASP A 224 1.88 4.77 -1.29
C ASP A 224 2.55 5.02 0.04
N ASN A 225 3.20 4.01 0.57
CA ASN A 225 4.03 4.11 1.75
C ASN A 225 5.11 3.02 1.78
N TYR A 226 6.36 3.45 1.73
CA TYR A 226 7.53 2.56 1.68
C TYR A 226 8.32 2.56 2.99
N MET A 227 7.73 3.04 4.10
CA MET A 227 8.45 3.20 5.36
C MET A 227 8.82 1.89 6.04
N VAL A 228 8.17 0.77 5.73
CA VAL A 228 8.61 -0.54 6.21
C VAL A 228 10.05 -0.80 5.76
N GLU A 229 10.32 -0.60 4.49
CA GLU A 229 11.64 -0.80 3.90
C GLU A 229 12.61 0.33 4.26
N MET A 230 12.19 1.60 4.13
CA MET A 230 13.02 2.78 4.40
C MET A 230 13.40 2.94 5.88
N SER A 231 12.66 2.32 6.79
CA SER A 231 12.94 2.27 8.23
C SER A 231 13.82 1.09 8.64
N ILE A 232 14.34 0.34 7.68
CA ILE A 232 15.12 -0.88 7.90
C ILE A 232 14.29 -1.88 8.73
N ASP A 233 13.19 -2.36 8.12
CA ASP A 233 12.25 -3.29 8.75
C ASP A 233 11.81 -2.82 10.15
N LEU A 234 11.37 -1.56 10.24
CA LEU A 234 10.85 -0.89 11.44
C LEU A 234 11.87 -0.68 12.56
N GLN A 235 13.16 -0.90 12.32
CA GLN A 235 14.22 -0.65 13.31
C GLN A 235 14.39 0.85 13.58
N ASN A 236 14.32 1.69 12.55
CA ASN A 236 14.27 3.14 12.72
C ASN A 236 12.85 3.56 13.13
N LYS A 237 12.62 3.74 14.43
CA LYS A 237 11.28 3.99 15.01
C LYS A 237 10.64 5.28 14.53
N GLU A 238 11.42 6.34 14.32
CA GLU A 238 10.93 7.63 13.81
C GLU A 238 10.35 7.49 12.40
N LYS A 239 11.05 6.79 11.50
CA LYS A 239 10.54 6.49 10.16
C LYS A 239 9.38 5.50 10.20
N ALA A 240 9.48 4.46 11.01
CA ALA A 240 8.44 3.45 11.16
C ALA A 240 7.11 4.05 11.62
N ALA A 241 7.13 5.06 12.49
CA ALA A 241 5.94 5.76 12.96
C ALA A 241 5.10 6.31 11.79
N ASN A 242 5.76 6.78 10.70
CA ASN A 242 5.06 7.29 9.53
C ASN A 242 4.27 6.21 8.78
N TYR A 243 4.69 4.94 8.83
CA TYR A 243 3.91 3.87 8.25
C TYR A 243 2.54 3.74 8.91
N TYR A 244 2.54 3.66 10.23
CA TYR A 244 1.32 3.45 11.02
C TYR A 244 0.40 4.67 11.00
N THR A 245 0.95 5.85 11.22
CA THR A 245 0.17 7.10 11.25
C THR A 245 -0.44 7.40 9.88
N ASN A 246 0.29 7.16 8.79
CA ASN A 246 -0.24 7.30 7.44
C ASN A 246 -1.42 6.37 7.18
N LEU A 247 -1.25 5.07 7.48
CA LEU A 247 -2.27 4.05 7.27
C LEU A 247 -3.57 4.38 8.03
N VAL A 248 -3.43 4.78 9.31
CA VAL A 248 -4.57 5.12 10.17
C VAL A 248 -5.24 6.42 9.72
N GLU A 249 -4.46 7.42 9.28
CA GLU A 249 -5.00 8.70 8.81
C GLU A 249 -5.75 8.56 7.48
N VAL A 250 -5.18 7.86 6.50
CA VAL A 250 -5.88 7.57 5.24
C VAL A 250 -7.18 6.81 5.50
N ARG A 251 -7.13 5.79 6.38
CA ARG A 251 -8.33 5.08 6.82
C ARG A 251 -9.38 6.02 7.42
N ARG A 252 -8.97 6.94 8.31
CA ARG A 252 -9.88 7.91 8.96
C ARG A 252 -10.61 8.77 7.94
N ILE A 253 -9.88 9.34 6.97
CA ILE A 253 -10.47 10.18 5.93
C ILE A 253 -11.35 9.37 4.98
N ALA A 254 -10.93 8.16 4.60
CA ALA A 254 -11.72 7.26 3.75
C ALA A 254 -13.05 6.89 4.40
N LEU A 255 -13.04 6.51 5.70
CA LEU A 255 -14.24 6.21 6.48
C LEU A 255 -15.18 7.42 6.60
N LYS A 256 -14.63 8.60 6.96
CA LYS A 256 -15.39 9.85 7.09
C LYS A 256 -16.19 10.16 5.82
N ASN A 257 -15.63 9.82 4.65
CA ASN A 257 -16.20 10.15 3.36
C ASN A 257 -16.87 8.95 2.65
N ASN A 258 -16.91 7.80 3.29
CA ASN A 258 -17.50 6.57 2.76
C ASN A 258 -16.90 6.16 1.39
N ILE A 259 -15.59 6.26 1.26
CA ILE A 259 -14.82 5.82 0.09
C ILE A 259 -13.82 4.73 0.50
N PRO A 260 -13.58 3.71 -0.36
CA PRO A 260 -12.54 2.72 -0.11
C PRO A 260 -11.15 3.32 -0.30
N PHE A 261 -10.13 2.66 0.27
CA PHE A 261 -8.75 3.03 0.01
C PHE A 261 -7.89 1.82 -0.39
N TRP A 262 -6.84 2.08 -1.13
CA TRP A 262 -5.80 1.13 -1.51
C TRP A 262 -4.46 1.59 -0.98
N ASN A 263 -3.64 0.65 -0.54
CA ASN A 263 -2.28 0.91 -0.09
C ASN A 263 -1.28 0.37 -1.13
N VAL A 264 -0.41 1.23 -1.65
CA VAL A 264 0.71 0.84 -2.50
C VAL A 264 1.94 0.67 -1.61
N VAL A 265 2.53 -0.52 -1.62
CA VAL A 265 3.63 -0.91 -0.74
C VAL A 265 4.75 -1.58 -1.50
N SER A 266 5.94 -1.70 -0.88
CA SER A 266 7.13 -2.20 -1.56
C SER A 266 7.14 -3.73 -1.69
N SER A 267 7.54 -4.21 -2.88
CA SER A 267 7.86 -5.60 -3.15
C SER A 267 9.26 -5.82 -3.74
N ASN A 268 10.12 -4.82 -3.63
CA ASN A 268 11.51 -4.83 -4.08
C ASN A 268 12.38 -4.02 -3.12
N GLN A 269 13.68 -3.96 -3.36
CA GLN A 269 14.55 -3.02 -2.68
C GLN A 269 14.53 -1.66 -3.41
N ILE A 270 13.93 -0.64 -2.80
CA ILE A 270 13.73 0.69 -3.41
C ILE A 270 15.04 1.48 -3.53
N ARG A 271 15.96 1.29 -2.59
CA ARG A 271 17.27 1.95 -2.56
C ARG A 271 18.35 0.95 -2.15
N PRO A 272 19.60 1.12 -2.59
CA PRO A 272 20.68 0.17 -2.25
C PRO A 272 20.97 0.02 -0.75
N TYR A 273 20.47 0.91 0.06
CA TYR A 273 20.68 0.96 1.51
C TYR A 273 19.41 0.70 2.33
N THR A 274 18.33 0.29 1.69
CA THR A 274 17.09 -0.12 2.35
C THR A 274 17.02 -1.64 2.46
N THR A 275 16.07 -2.16 3.24
CA THR A 275 15.91 -3.60 3.39
C THR A 275 15.42 -4.27 2.12
N ILE A 276 15.70 -5.56 2.00
CA ILE A 276 15.23 -6.39 0.90
C ILE A 276 13.89 -7.04 1.26
N PRO A 277 13.08 -7.44 0.27
CA PRO A 277 11.86 -8.19 0.53
C PRO A 277 12.11 -9.49 1.28
N SER A 278 11.28 -9.75 2.27
CA SER A 278 11.26 -10.98 3.06
C SER A 278 9.81 -11.46 3.24
N PRO A 279 9.58 -12.74 3.58
CA PRO A 279 8.24 -13.20 3.93
C PRO A 279 7.57 -12.35 5.02
N ALA A 280 8.35 -11.91 6.02
CA ALA A 280 7.86 -11.13 7.14
C ALA A 280 7.41 -9.73 6.73
N ASN A 281 8.25 -8.96 6.01
CA ASN A 281 7.91 -7.58 5.64
C ASN A 281 6.83 -7.51 4.56
N LEU A 282 6.75 -8.48 3.64
CA LEU A 282 5.64 -8.56 2.68
C LEU A 282 4.32 -8.91 3.37
N ALA A 283 4.32 -9.92 4.26
CA ALA A 283 3.13 -10.27 5.04
C ALA A 283 2.68 -9.11 5.93
N PHE A 284 3.60 -8.44 6.62
CA PHE A 284 3.31 -7.28 7.45
C PHE A 284 2.55 -6.19 6.70
N GLN A 285 3.05 -5.78 5.53
CA GLN A 285 2.40 -4.76 4.70
C GLN A 285 1.00 -5.19 4.24
N ALA A 286 0.84 -6.46 3.89
CA ALA A 286 -0.44 -7.02 3.49
C ALA A 286 -1.44 -7.05 4.66
N TYR A 287 -1.06 -7.63 5.79
CA TYR A 287 -1.97 -7.84 6.91
C TYR A 287 -2.32 -6.57 7.68
N THR A 288 -1.40 -5.62 7.82
CA THR A 288 -1.72 -4.30 8.40
C THR A 288 -2.68 -3.51 7.52
N SER A 289 -2.53 -3.60 6.18
CA SER A 289 -3.50 -3.02 5.24
C SER A 289 -4.88 -3.66 5.39
N LEU A 290 -4.97 -4.99 5.50
CA LEU A 290 -6.23 -5.69 5.77
C LEU A 290 -6.81 -5.27 7.12
N ALA A 291 -6.02 -5.21 8.19
CA ALA A 291 -6.47 -4.81 9.52
C ALA A 291 -7.02 -3.37 9.54
N ALA A 292 -6.45 -2.49 8.73
CA ALA A 292 -6.98 -1.14 8.53
C ALA A 292 -8.25 -1.08 7.68
N GLY A 293 -8.65 -2.19 7.05
CA GLY A 293 -9.83 -2.25 6.18
C GLY A 293 -9.59 -1.74 4.77
N ALA A 294 -8.36 -1.84 4.26
CA ALA A 294 -8.07 -1.53 2.86
C ALA A 294 -8.91 -2.41 1.91
N GLY A 295 -9.38 -1.83 0.82
CA GLY A 295 -10.09 -2.53 -0.25
C GLY A 295 -9.16 -3.13 -1.30
N GLY A 296 -7.86 -2.93 -1.15
CA GLY A 296 -6.84 -3.48 -2.03
C GLY A 296 -5.43 -3.11 -1.61
N ILE A 297 -4.50 -3.83 -2.21
CA ILE A 297 -3.06 -3.61 -2.07
C ILE A 297 -2.41 -3.63 -3.44
N ARG A 298 -1.39 -2.81 -3.65
CA ARG A 298 -0.59 -2.76 -4.86
C ARG A 298 0.88 -2.85 -4.50
N TRP A 299 1.64 -3.57 -5.32
CA TRP A 299 3.05 -3.86 -5.07
C TRP A 299 3.97 -3.04 -5.97
N TYR A 300 4.73 -2.14 -5.36
CA TYR A 300 5.77 -1.37 -6.00
C TYR A 300 7.13 -2.04 -5.73
N THR A 301 7.89 -2.45 -6.70
CA THR A 301 7.55 -2.63 -8.10
C THR A 301 7.72 -4.09 -8.47
N TYR A 302 6.76 -4.61 -9.22
CA TYR A 302 6.74 -6.03 -9.58
C TYR A 302 7.84 -6.41 -10.56
N HIS A 303 8.21 -5.50 -11.46
CA HIS A 303 9.15 -5.76 -12.57
C HIS A 303 9.80 -4.48 -13.09
N GLY A 304 11.06 -4.63 -13.58
CA GLY A 304 11.67 -3.73 -14.57
C GLY A 304 12.25 -2.43 -14.09
N GLN A 305 12.51 -2.24 -12.80
CA GLN A 305 13.14 -1.03 -12.28
C GLN A 305 14.64 -1.21 -12.03
N ALA A 306 15.35 -0.09 -11.91
CA ALA A 306 16.77 -0.05 -11.58
C ALA A 306 17.11 -0.50 -10.13
N TYR A 307 16.09 -0.83 -9.34
CA TYR A 307 16.20 -1.30 -7.96
C TYR A 307 16.53 -2.79 -7.92
N GLY A 308 16.87 -3.30 -6.74
CA GLY A 308 17.18 -4.70 -6.56
C GLY A 308 16.00 -5.55 -6.09
N TYR A 309 16.17 -6.87 -6.16
CA TYR A 309 15.26 -7.86 -5.56
C TYR A 309 13.81 -7.79 -6.02
N ASN A 310 13.57 -7.38 -7.27
CA ASN A 310 12.22 -7.39 -7.84
C ASN A 310 11.65 -8.82 -7.90
N PRO A 311 10.33 -8.99 -7.85
CA PRO A 311 9.68 -10.28 -8.09
C PRO A 311 10.05 -10.92 -9.42
N LEU A 312 10.16 -10.16 -10.50
CA LEU A 312 10.77 -10.59 -11.75
C LEU A 312 12.11 -9.90 -11.97
N ASP A 313 13.11 -10.65 -12.43
CA ASP A 313 14.40 -10.08 -12.84
C ASP A 313 14.30 -9.33 -14.19
N LYS A 314 15.42 -8.85 -14.69
CA LYS A 314 15.47 -8.11 -15.97
C LYS A 314 15.07 -8.94 -17.17
N GLU A 315 15.28 -10.24 -17.12
CA GLU A 315 14.90 -11.23 -18.13
C GLU A 315 13.50 -11.82 -17.86
N GLU A 316 12.74 -11.23 -16.89
CA GLU A 316 11.39 -11.66 -16.50
C GLU A 316 11.33 -13.08 -15.95
N ASN A 317 12.41 -13.56 -15.34
CA ASN A 317 12.40 -14.80 -14.62
C ASN A 317 11.91 -14.55 -13.18
N LYS A 318 11.22 -15.53 -12.64
CA LYS A 318 10.71 -15.52 -11.26
C LYS A 318 11.84 -15.62 -10.25
N THR A 319 11.99 -14.62 -9.40
CA THR A 319 12.98 -14.58 -8.33
C THR A 319 12.47 -15.24 -7.05
N LEU A 320 13.30 -15.24 -5.99
CA LEU A 320 12.86 -15.67 -4.67
C LEU A 320 11.78 -14.73 -4.11
N THR A 321 11.88 -13.42 -4.36
CA THR A 321 10.86 -12.43 -3.99
C THR A 321 9.50 -12.75 -4.62
N TRP A 322 9.48 -13.22 -5.87
CA TRP A 322 8.26 -13.65 -6.54
C TRP A 322 7.56 -14.79 -5.77
N ARG A 323 8.31 -15.75 -5.25
CA ARG A 323 7.75 -16.87 -4.46
C ARG A 323 7.17 -16.40 -3.13
N TYR A 324 7.85 -15.49 -2.45
CA TYR A 324 7.34 -14.88 -1.22
C TYR A 324 6.03 -14.11 -1.49
N LEU A 325 6.04 -13.31 -2.54
CA LEU A 325 4.89 -12.52 -2.93
C LEU A 325 3.70 -13.39 -3.37
N GLN A 326 3.95 -14.48 -4.10
CA GLN A 326 2.93 -15.44 -4.51
C GLN A 326 2.18 -15.99 -3.29
N GLU A 327 2.89 -16.38 -2.23
CA GLU A 327 2.25 -16.91 -1.03
C GLU A 327 1.44 -15.84 -0.30
N VAL A 328 1.95 -14.63 -0.14
CA VAL A 328 1.19 -13.53 0.48
C VAL A 328 -0.05 -13.20 -0.35
N ASN A 329 0.06 -13.11 -1.67
CA ASN A 329 -1.08 -12.84 -2.55
C ASN A 329 -2.10 -13.99 -2.55
N ARG A 330 -1.67 -15.24 -2.43
CA ARG A 330 -2.56 -16.39 -2.25
C ARG A 330 -3.41 -16.23 -0.99
N GLN A 331 -2.81 -15.84 0.12
CA GLN A 331 -3.54 -15.56 1.36
C GLN A 331 -4.51 -14.38 1.19
N LEU A 332 -4.08 -13.31 0.54
CA LEU A 332 -4.94 -12.17 0.21
C LEU A 332 -6.13 -12.56 -0.68
N SER A 333 -5.93 -13.48 -1.63
CA SER A 333 -7.00 -13.95 -2.51
C SER A 333 -8.10 -14.72 -1.76
N ILE A 334 -7.77 -15.29 -0.59
CA ILE A 334 -8.71 -15.97 0.30
C ILE A 334 -9.38 -14.95 1.24
N LEU A 335 -8.60 -14.12 1.90
CA LEU A 335 -9.10 -13.18 2.90
C LEU A 335 -9.80 -11.96 2.30
N GLY A 336 -9.32 -11.47 1.16
CA GLY A 336 -9.85 -10.28 0.50
C GLY A 336 -11.35 -10.33 0.21
N PRO A 337 -11.89 -11.42 -0.39
CA PRO A 337 -13.33 -11.58 -0.59
C PRO A 337 -14.15 -11.58 0.70
N ILE A 338 -13.57 -12.03 1.81
CA ILE A 338 -14.22 -12.00 3.13
C ILE A 338 -14.22 -10.57 3.65
N ILE A 339 -13.05 -9.94 3.74
CA ILE A 339 -12.87 -8.55 4.22
C ILE A 339 -13.75 -7.58 3.42
N LYS A 340 -13.88 -7.78 2.11
CA LYS A 340 -14.72 -6.94 1.24
C LYS A 340 -16.19 -6.91 1.65
N LYS A 341 -16.68 -7.96 2.30
CA LYS A 341 -18.07 -8.03 2.80
C LYS A 341 -18.23 -7.47 4.22
N LEU A 342 -17.12 -7.06 4.84
CA LEU A 342 -17.08 -6.55 6.20
C LEU A 342 -16.98 -5.02 6.21
N THR A 343 -17.46 -4.43 7.27
CA THR A 343 -17.31 -3.01 7.60
C THR A 343 -16.24 -2.86 8.66
N SER A 344 -15.18 -2.10 8.39
CA SER A 344 -14.18 -1.75 9.39
C SER A 344 -14.78 -0.79 10.42
N THR A 345 -14.70 -1.14 11.69
CA THR A 345 -15.33 -0.40 12.80
C THR A 345 -14.33 0.13 13.81
N GLY A 346 -13.08 -0.33 13.77
CA GLY A 346 -12.01 0.15 14.64
C GLY A 346 -10.66 -0.41 14.24
N VAL A 347 -9.61 0.32 14.58
CA VAL A 347 -8.22 -0.12 14.54
C VAL A 347 -7.58 0.25 15.86
N TYR A 348 -6.89 -0.67 16.48
CA TYR A 348 -6.27 -0.52 17.79
C TYR A 348 -4.91 -1.20 17.82
N PHE A 349 -4.11 -0.84 18.84
CA PHE A 349 -2.79 -1.40 19.07
C PHE A 349 -2.68 -1.92 20.50
N THR A 350 -1.83 -2.93 20.73
CA THR A 350 -1.42 -3.31 22.07
C THR A 350 -0.51 -2.22 22.66
N SER A 351 -0.48 -2.11 23.99
CA SER A 351 0.43 -1.17 24.68
C SER A 351 1.81 -1.80 24.90
N PRO A 352 2.92 -1.08 24.65
CA PRO A 352 2.97 0.25 24.05
C PRO A 352 2.70 0.20 22.54
N ALA A 353 1.98 1.21 22.02
CA ALA A 353 1.82 1.34 20.57
C ALA A 353 3.14 1.73 19.89
N PRO A 354 3.31 1.42 18.58
CA PRO A 354 4.49 1.85 17.82
C PRO A 354 4.69 3.36 17.78
N GLU A 355 3.62 4.13 17.94
CA GLU A 355 3.62 5.59 18.05
C GLU A 355 2.50 6.02 19.01
N ALA A 356 2.75 7.10 19.79
CA ALA A 356 1.90 7.49 20.91
C ALA A 356 0.49 7.96 20.53
N SER A 357 0.31 8.49 19.31
CA SER A 357 -1.00 8.96 18.82
C SER A 357 -1.92 7.82 18.35
N LEU A 358 -1.42 6.60 18.25
CA LEU A 358 -2.19 5.46 17.75
C LEU A 358 -3.18 4.95 18.82
N PRO A 359 -4.41 4.55 18.40
CA PRO A 359 -5.42 4.07 19.33
C PRO A 359 -5.02 2.77 20.02
N LEU A 360 -5.13 2.74 21.35
CA LEU A 360 -4.85 1.53 22.15
C LEU A 360 -6.12 0.71 22.39
N LEU A 361 -5.95 -0.59 22.67
CA LEU A 361 -6.99 -1.40 23.27
C LEU A 361 -7.38 -0.83 24.67
N PRO A 362 -8.64 -1.02 25.15
CA PRO A 362 -9.69 -1.88 24.58
C PRO A 362 -10.40 -1.25 23.39
N GLY A 363 -10.82 -2.11 22.42
CA GLY A 363 -11.67 -1.75 21.32
C GLY A 363 -13.16 -1.81 21.66
N LYS A 364 -14.00 -1.85 20.61
CA LYS A 364 -15.46 -1.94 20.79
C LYS A 364 -15.88 -3.28 21.39
N TRP A 365 -15.24 -4.38 20.95
CA TRP A 365 -15.49 -5.73 21.48
C TRP A 365 -14.25 -6.55 21.78
N VAL A 366 -13.07 -6.16 21.30
CA VAL A 366 -11.80 -6.72 21.78
C VAL A 366 -11.41 -6.02 23.06
N GLU A 367 -11.30 -6.77 24.16
CA GLU A 367 -10.90 -6.21 25.44
C GLU A 367 -9.37 -6.17 25.58
N LYS A 368 -8.72 -7.28 25.22
CA LYS A 368 -7.28 -7.46 25.41
C LYS A 368 -6.73 -8.49 24.42
N VAL A 369 -5.48 -8.31 24.04
CA VAL A 369 -4.64 -9.31 23.39
C VAL A 369 -3.43 -9.52 24.29
N ASP A 370 -3.32 -10.69 24.90
CA ASP A 370 -2.20 -11.09 25.73
C ASP A 370 -1.10 -11.65 24.85
N THR A 371 0.04 -10.99 24.80
CA THR A 371 1.18 -11.28 23.92
C THR A 371 2.44 -10.60 24.41
N ASP A 372 3.59 -11.09 23.97
CA ASP A 372 4.92 -10.54 24.26
C ASP A 372 5.50 -9.66 23.14
N VAL A 373 4.77 -9.46 22.04
CA VAL A 373 5.15 -8.59 20.93
C VAL A 373 4.04 -7.58 20.62
N PRO A 374 4.35 -6.43 20.04
CA PRO A 374 3.31 -5.47 19.61
C PRO A 374 2.37 -6.09 18.58
N MET A 375 1.08 -5.84 18.71
CA MET A 375 0.04 -6.29 17.78
C MET A 375 -0.81 -5.12 17.29
N MET A 376 -1.28 -5.19 16.03
CA MET A 376 -2.33 -4.34 15.48
C MET A 376 -3.63 -5.12 15.37
N ILE A 377 -4.72 -4.51 15.76
CA ILE A 377 -6.05 -5.13 15.82
C ILE A 377 -7.02 -4.33 14.95
N GLY A 378 -7.59 -4.98 13.92
CA GLY A 378 -8.69 -4.43 13.13
C GLY A 378 -10.01 -5.06 13.53
N GLU A 379 -10.99 -4.27 13.90
CA GLU A 379 -12.35 -4.73 14.21
C GLU A 379 -13.30 -4.50 13.04
N PHE A 380 -14.12 -5.52 12.74
CA PHE A 380 -15.04 -5.51 11.62
C PHE A 380 -16.41 -6.08 12.00
N VAL A 381 -17.42 -5.71 11.22
CA VAL A 381 -18.76 -6.27 11.32
C VAL A 381 -19.31 -6.63 9.93
N SER A 382 -19.95 -7.80 9.83
CA SER A 382 -20.68 -8.16 8.62
C SER A 382 -22.05 -7.49 8.55
N SER A 383 -22.70 -7.52 7.38
CA SER A 383 -24.07 -7.03 7.20
C SER A 383 -25.09 -7.75 8.10
N LYS A 384 -24.76 -8.95 8.59
CA LYS A 384 -25.58 -9.73 9.54
C LYS A 384 -25.24 -9.45 11.01
N GLY A 385 -24.37 -8.46 11.30
CA GLY A 385 -23.95 -8.13 12.67
C GLY A 385 -22.88 -9.06 13.26
N ILE A 386 -22.39 -10.04 12.49
CA ILE A 386 -21.32 -10.94 12.95
C ILE A 386 -20.00 -10.15 12.99
N LYS A 387 -19.28 -10.29 14.09
CA LYS A 387 -18.03 -9.55 14.35
C LYS A 387 -16.83 -10.34 13.88
N TYR A 388 -15.83 -9.63 13.38
CA TYR A 388 -14.55 -10.19 12.96
C TYR A 388 -13.42 -9.34 13.51
N VAL A 389 -12.29 -9.99 13.75
CA VAL A 389 -11.07 -9.34 14.26
C VAL A 389 -9.91 -9.79 13.39
N MET A 390 -9.16 -8.85 12.84
CA MET A 390 -7.84 -9.11 12.25
C MET A 390 -6.79 -8.80 13.32
N VAL A 391 -5.98 -9.77 13.68
CA VAL A 391 -4.84 -9.59 14.60
C VAL A 391 -3.57 -9.75 13.79
N VAL A 392 -2.63 -8.80 13.90
CA VAL A 392 -1.38 -8.78 13.14
C VAL A 392 -0.19 -8.67 14.08
N ASN A 393 0.76 -9.58 13.92
CA ASN A 393 2.06 -9.51 14.61
C ASN A 393 2.90 -8.39 13.99
N LEU A 394 3.22 -7.36 14.77
CA LEU A 394 4.00 -6.21 14.32
C LEU A 394 5.52 -6.42 14.41
N SER A 395 5.98 -7.53 14.96
CA SER A 395 7.40 -7.90 14.88
C SER A 395 7.73 -8.49 13.53
N LEU A 396 8.80 -8.01 12.89
CA LEU A 396 9.34 -8.60 11.66
C LEU A 396 10.41 -9.65 11.94
N GLU A 397 10.76 -9.87 13.21
CA GLU A 397 11.83 -10.79 13.64
C GLU A 397 11.31 -11.99 14.42
N LYS A 398 10.21 -11.83 15.18
CA LYS A 398 9.75 -12.82 16.15
C LYS A 398 8.37 -13.36 15.81
N SER A 399 8.25 -14.68 15.85
CA SER A 399 6.94 -15.32 15.99
C SER A 399 6.39 -15.07 17.40
N ALA A 400 5.08 -14.98 17.52
CA ALA A 400 4.43 -14.73 18.80
C ALA A 400 3.18 -15.58 18.96
N LYS A 401 2.95 -16.03 20.19
CA LYS A 401 1.66 -16.53 20.62
C LYS A 401 0.84 -15.37 21.18
N PHE A 402 -0.46 -15.42 20.97
CA PHE A 402 -1.38 -14.51 21.65
C PHE A 402 -2.65 -15.21 22.09
N ASP A 403 -3.24 -14.68 23.14
CA ASP A 403 -4.58 -15.03 23.61
C ASP A 403 -5.51 -13.84 23.45
N LEU A 404 -6.67 -14.06 22.80
CA LEU A 404 -7.66 -13.03 22.51
C LEU A 404 -8.76 -13.02 23.57
N LYS A 405 -8.98 -11.89 24.23
CA LYS A 405 -10.13 -11.65 25.12
C LYS A 405 -11.11 -10.69 24.46
N THR A 406 -12.35 -11.13 24.37
CA THR A 406 -13.43 -10.35 23.77
C THR A 406 -14.64 -10.30 24.70
N LYS A 407 -15.54 -9.34 24.46
CA LYS A 407 -16.89 -9.27 25.06
C LYS A 407 -17.86 -10.32 24.49
N ILE A 408 -17.38 -11.17 23.58
CA ILE A 408 -18.18 -12.20 22.89
C ILE A 408 -17.83 -13.53 23.52
N ASP A 409 -18.83 -14.43 23.57
CA ASP A 409 -18.68 -15.78 24.06
C ASP A 409 -17.52 -16.51 23.35
N GLN A 410 -16.54 -16.97 24.13
CA GLN A 410 -15.32 -17.63 23.64
C GLN A 410 -15.63 -18.94 22.86
N GLU A 411 -16.73 -19.61 23.15
CA GLU A 411 -17.15 -20.81 22.41
C GLU A 411 -17.58 -20.49 20.96
N LYS A 412 -17.79 -19.22 20.65
CA LYS A 412 -18.20 -18.72 19.32
C LYS A 412 -17.06 -17.97 18.59
N ILE A 413 -15.85 -18.44 18.75
CA ILE A 413 -14.65 -17.86 18.13
C ILE A 413 -13.98 -18.89 17.23
N TRP A 414 -13.71 -18.52 15.98
CA TRP A 414 -13.08 -19.33 14.95
C TRP A 414 -12.00 -18.54 14.21
N THR A 415 -10.87 -19.16 13.94
CA THR A 415 -9.88 -18.62 13.00
C THR A 415 -10.28 -18.96 11.58
N VAL A 416 -10.05 -18.02 10.65
CA VAL A 416 -10.22 -18.24 9.21
C VAL A 416 -8.90 -18.76 8.66
N SER A 417 -8.88 -20.03 8.26
CA SER A 417 -7.67 -20.71 7.80
C SER A 417 -7.30 -20.32 6.38
N VAL A 418 -6.14 -19.71 6.19
CA VAL A 418 -5.59 -19.43 4.84
C VAL A 418 -4.98 -20.67 4.20
N GLY A 419 -4.63 -21.70 4.99
CA GLY A 419 -4.14 -23.00 4.51
C GLY A 419 -5.26 -23.88 3.94
N GLU A 420 -6.49 -23.72 4.43
CA GLU A 420 -7.67 -24.50 4.05
C GLU A 420 -8.76 -23.65 3.38
N ASN A 421 -8.36 -22.74 2.51
CA ASN A 421 -9.26 -21.93 1.68
C ASN A 421 -10.36 -21.17 2.44
N GLY A 422 -10.06 -20.63 3.62
CA GLY A 422 -10.98 -19.85 4.43
C GLY A 422 -11.89 -20.68 5.35
N LYS A 423 -11.65 -21.98 5.47
CA LYS A 423 -12.37 -22.84 6.43
C LYS A 423 -12.21 -22.31 7.86
N LEU A 424 -13.26 -22.40 8.65
CA LEU A 424 -13.25 -22.00 10.05
C LEU A 424 -12.64 -23.10 10.92
N ASP A 425 -11.68 -22.73 11.79
CA ASP A 425 -11.05 -23.60 12.74
C ASP A 425 -11.25 -23.06 14.16
N GLN A 426 -11.86 -23.86 15.02
CA GLN A 426 -12.07 -23.54 16.44
C GLN A 426 -10.95 -24.03 17.32
N ALA A 427 -10.28 -25.12 16.94
CA ALA A 427 -9.28 -25.77 17.78
C ALA A 427 -8.05 -24.89 18.00
N SER A 428 -7.62 -24.15 16.99
CA SER A 428 -6.45 -23.27 17.10
C SER A 428 -6.63 -22.15 18.13
N HIS A 429 -7.89 -21.68 18.33
CA HIS A 429 -8.18 -20.63 19.29
C HIS A 429 -8.03 -21.09 20.75
N LYS A 430 -8.49 -22.29 21.08
CA LYS A 430 -8.48 -22.82 22.47
C LYS A 430 -7.07 -23.00 23.05
N ASN A 431 -6.07 -23.19 22.21
CA ASN A 431 -4.68 -23.40 22.58
C ASN A 431 -3.80 -22.15 22.46
N GLY A 432 -4.41 -20.97 22.20
CA GLY A 432 -3.70 -19.76 21.80
C GLY A 432 -3.26 -19.82 20.34
N ILE A 433 -3.16 -18.65 19.71
CA ILE A 433 -2.88 -18.53 18.28
C ILE A 433 -1.43 -18.10 18.10
N TRP A 434 -0.69 -18.85 17.26
CA TRP A 434 0.66 -18.50 16.86
C TRP A 434 0.66 -17.76 15.53
N LEU A 435 1.40 -16.66 15.47
CA LEU A 435 1.69 -15.92 14.25
C LEU A 435 3.20 -15.85 14.03
N THR A 436 3.64 -16.14 12.83
CA THR A 436 5.01 -15.83 12.43
C THR A 436 5.23 -14.32 12.36
N ALA A 437 6.48 -13.90 12.19
CA ALA A 437 6.83 -12.49 12.03
C ALA A 437 6.04 -11.83 10.87
N GLY A 438 5.44 -10.67 11.12
CA GLY A 438 4.65 -9.92 10.13
C GLY A 438 3.28 -10.53 9.77
N GLN A 439 2.98 -11.73 10.23
CA GLN A 439 1.76 -12.45 9.85
C GLN A 439 0.54 -11.95 10.62
N GLY A 440 -0.63 -12.05 9.98
CA GLY A 440 -1.92 -11.82 10.63
C GLY A 440 -2.86 -13.01 10.53
N VAL A 441 -3.95 -12.94 11.29
CA VAL A 441 -5.05 -13.91 11.27
C VAL A 441 -6.38 -13.19 11.35
N LEU A 442 -7.35 -13.61 10.51
CA LEU A 442 -8.72 -13.17 10.60
C LEU A 442 -9.50 -14.13 11.52
N ILE A 443 -10.19 -13.57 12.50
CA ILE A 443 -10.96 -14.30 13.50
C ILE A 443 -12.43 -13.91 13.36
N LYS A 444 -13.31 -14.88 13.23
CA LYS A 444 -14.76 -14.71 13.28
C LYS A 444 -15.21 -14.84 14.73
N CYS A 445 -15.99 -13.89 15.23
CA CYS A 445 -16.47 -13.82 16.60
C CYS A 445 -18.00 -13.74 16.62
N GLY A 446 -18.66 -14.79 17.11
CA GLY A 446 -20.13 -14.89 17.17
C GLY A 446 -20.76 -15.46 15.91
N GLY A 447 -22.08 -15.71 15.99
CA GLY A 447 -22.85 -16.38 14.96
C GLY A 447 -22.76 -17.91 15.06
N GLU A 448 -23.52 -18.61 14.22
CA GLU A 448 -23.41 -20.06 14.09
C GLU A 448 -22.23 -20.43 13.19
N TYR A 449 -21.71 -21.64 13.36
CA TYR A 449 -20.75 -22.23 12.43
C TYR A 449 -21.49 -22.46 11.11
N SER A 450 -21.33 -21.54 10.17
CA SER A 450 -21.65 -21.82 8.77
C SER A 450 -20.32 -21.82 8.03
N ALA A 451 -19.98 -22.93 7.37
CA ALA A 451 -18.92 -22.90 6.40
C ALA A 451 -19.27 -21.78 5.41
N GLU A 452 -18.47 -20.71 5.34
CA GLU A 452 -18.58 -19.74 4.26
C GLU A 452 -18.41 -20.53 2.96
N PRO A 453 -19.23 -20.28 1.92
CA PRO A 453 -19.10 -21.02 0.66
C PRO A 453 -17.67 -20.86 0.15
N GLU A 454 -17.06 -21.96 -0.24
CA GLU A 454 -15.72 -21.95 -0.84
C GLU A 454 -15.64 -20.82 -1.88
N PRO A 455 -14.61 -19.98 -1.82
CA PRO A 455 -14.39 -19.01 -2.88
C PRO A 455 -14.33 -19.78 -4.20
N LYS A 456 -15.20 -19.42 -5.14
CA LYS A 456 -15.16 -20.05 -6.49
C LYS A 456 -13.74 -19.94 -6.99
N LYS A 457 -13.11 -21.09 -7.27
CA LYS A 457 -11.80 -21.13 -7.90
C LYS A 457 -11.82 -20.19 -9.08
N PRO A 458 -10.81 -19.34 -9.28
CA PRO A 458 -10.68 -18.62 -10.54
C PRO A 458 -10.73 -19.66 -11.63
N VAL A 459 -11.60 -19.47 -12.60
CA VAL A 459 -11.61 -20.28 -13.82
C VAL A 459 -10.39 -19.79 -14.62
N TYR A 460 -9.32 -20.59 -14.58
CA TYR A 460 -8.13 -20.37 -15.39
C TYR A 460 -8.40 -20.71 -16.86
#